data_1f094a1be1321bc557080eadb9dbcab3
#
_entry.id   1f094a1be1321bc557080eadb9dbcab3
#
_cell.length_a   1.000
_cell.length_b   1.000
_cell.length_c   1.000
_cell.angle_alpha   90.00
_cell.angle_beta   90.00
_cell.angle_gamma   90.00
#
_symmetry.space_group_name_H-M   'P 1'
#
loop_
_entity.id
_entity.type
_entity.pdbx_description
1 polymer ?
#
loop_
_entity_poly.entity_id
_entity_poly.type
_entity_poly.pdbx_seq_one_letter_code
_entity_poly.pdbx_strand_id
1 'polypeptide(L)'
;MDHSRRTLPGVSAPADGPDPDPAPDPDPDPFAGWARRLYRPLEALHIVGYFAEETTQAYLGIGLTDYGMGYFASRSAAMGPVRPEVTTATFYVFSAPLVAAVLPRAWGLASPEDIVDARLRGIEAALRRGLGDAADSAEVAEAAELAGQALVGLETAGRPLAAAHLGLPVPSTPLLALWHAITVLREYRGDGHLAALVLAGLDPVESLVTAVAGGGPAKFLKSTRGWSPEQWAAGQTRLRNRGLLDDDNSFTDAGQAVRGTVEHRTDAAAAAPWRRLGEPGCARLLELARPLSRTIAASGILPARLAGPDPS
;
A
#
# COMPACT_ATOMS: atom_id res chain seq x y z
N MET A 1 -19.77 7.35 -47.50
CA MET A 1 -19.41 8.09 -46.27
C MET A 1 -17.93 7.88 -46.04
N ASP A 2 -17.18 8.90 -46.32
CA ASP A 2 -15.71 8.89 -46.37
C ASP A 2 -15.14 9.02 -44.97
N HIS A 3 -14.47 7.98 -44.48
CA HIS A 3 -13.72 7.99 -43.24
C HIS A 3 -12.28 8.42 -43.52
N SER A 4 -12.06 9.74 -43.60
CA SER A 4 -10.72 10.31 -43.68
C SER A 4 -9.97 10.00 -42.36
N ARG A 5 -8.97 9.11 -42.46
CA ARG A 5 -7.99 8.85 -41.41
C ARG A 5 -7.22 10.16 -41.13
N ARG A 6 -7.44 10.78 -39.95
CA ARG A 6 -6.55 11.81 -39.45
C ARG A 6 -5.23 11.12 -39.05
N THR A 7 -4.19 11.35 -39.81
CA THR A 7 -2.81 11.07 -39.44
C THR A 7 -2.38 12.06 -38.37
N LEU A 8 -1.91 11.56 -37.24
CA LEU A 8 -1.25 12.37 -36.22
C LEU A 8 0.05 12.97 -36.80
N PRO A 9 0.41 14.21 -36.50
CA PRO A 9 1.67 14.80 -36.95
C PRO A 9 2.85 13.98 -36.42
N GLY A 10 3.81 13.69 -37.34
CA GLY A 10 4.98 12.88 -37.03
C GLY A 10 5.79 13.45 -35.88
N VAL A 11 6.00 12.63 -34.86
CA VAL A 11 7.01 12.87 -33.82
C VAL A 11 8.36 12.64 -34.47
N SER A 12 9.14 13.71 -34.69
CA SER A 12 10.52 13.58 -35.13
C SER A 12 11.31 12.80 -34.08
N ALA A 13 12.07 11.80 -34.51
CA ALA A 13 12.99 11.08 -33.65
C ALA A 13 13.98 12.09 -33.03
N PRO A 14 14.31 11.97 -31.73
CA PRO A 14 15.37 12.77 -31.14
C PRO A 14 16.71 12.45 -31.83
N ALA A 15 17.52 13.47 -32.02
CA ALA A 15 18.87 13.30 -32.57
C ALA A 15 19.72 12.46 -31.61
N ASP A 16 20.47 11.48 -32.14
CA ASP A 16 21.46 10.67 -31.43
C ASP A 16 22.61 11.56 -30.91
N GLY A 17 22.40 12.19 -29.75
CA GLY A 17 23.43 12.75 -28.90
C GLY A 17 23.69 11.78 -27.74
N PRO A 18 24.90 11.80 -27.12
CA PRO A 18 25.11 11.02 -25.91
C PRO A 18 24.05 11.42 -24.87
N ASP A 19 23.42 10.39 -24.24
CA ASP A 19 22.51 10.62 -23.14
C ASP A 19 23.19 11.55 -22.10
N PRO A 20 22.56 12.62 -21.65
CA PRO A 20 23.11 13.44 -20.61
C PRO A 20 23.33 12.55 -19.36
N ASP A 21 24.50 12.72 -18.72
CA ASP A 21 24.77 12.08 -17.44
C ASP A 21 23.54 12.23 -16.52
N PRO A 22 23.13 11.15 -15.84
CA PRO A 22 22.01 11.22 -14.91
C PRO A 22 22.28 12.33 -13.91
N ALA A 23 21.32 13.24 -13.78
CA ALA A 23 21.41 14.30 -12.78
C ALA A 23 21.72 13.69 -11.41
N PRO A 24 22.60 14.29 -10.59
CA PRO A 24 22.88 13.80 -9.24
C PRO A 24 21.55 13.67 -8.50
N ASP A 25 21.43 12.58 -7.71
CA ASP A 25 20.24 12.40 -6.85
C ASP A 25 20.04 13.69 -6.02
N PRO A 26 18.86 14.29 -6.03
CA PRO A 26 18.60 15.50 -5.26
C PRO A 26 18.90 15.24 -3.79
N ASP A 27 19.35 16.25 -3.06
CA ASP A 27 19.54 16.19 -1.61
C ASP A 27 18.33 15.51 -0.95
N PRO A 28 18.55 14.60 0.00
CA PRO A 28 17.46 13.81 0.57
C PRO A 28 16.41 14.75 1.20
N ASP A 29 15.17 14.64 0.70
CA ASP A 29 14.04 15.40 1.24
C ASP A 29 13.92 15.11 2.76
N PRO A 30 14.01 16.11 3.64
CA PRO A 30 13.94 15.89 5.09
C PRO A 30 12.64 15.20 5.53
N PHE A 31 11.57 15.34 4.75
CA PHE A 31 10.30 14.69 5.03
C PHE A 31 10.23 13.22 4.59
N ALA A 32 11.18 12.71 3.82
CA ALA A 32 11.34 11.27 3.57
C ALA A 32 11.56 10.49 4.87
N GLY A 33 12.32 11.05 5.80
CA GLY A 33 12.49 10.50 7.15
C GLY A 33 11.17 10.42 7.94
N TRP A 34 10.31 11.42 7.83
CA TRP A 34 8.98 11.40 8.43
C TRP A 34 8.05 10.38 7.79
N ALA A 35 8.11 10.21 6.46
CA ALA A 35 7.36 9.17 5.76
C ALA A 35 7.70 7.76 6.29
N ARG A 36 8.97 7.49 6.58
CA ARG A 36 9.43 6.22 7.18
C ARG A 36 8.98 6.07 8.63
N ARG A 37 9.16 7.10 9.46
CA ARG A 37 8.86 7.06 10.91
C ARG A 37 7.37 6.90 11.20
N LEU A 38 6.50 7.54 10.41
CA LEU A 38 5.03 7.48 10.57
C LEU A 38 4.42 6.21 9.97
N TYR A 39 5.10 5.57 9.01
CA TYR A 39 4.54 4.42 8.30
C TYR A 39 4.11 3.29 9.25
N ARG A 40 5.00 2.79 10.11
CA ARG A 40 4.70 1.63 10.97
C ARG A 40 3.58 1.88 11.99
N PRO A 41 3.57 2.97 12.77
CA PRO A 41 2.48 3.23 13.68
C PRO A 41 1.12 3.37 12.98
N LEU A 42 1.08 4.03 11.82
CA LEU A 42 -0.15 4.18 11.06
C LEU A 42 -0.57 2.88 10.37
N GLU A 43 0.39 2.09 9.86
CA GLU A 43 0.10 0.79 9.24
C GLU A 43 -0.57 -0.17 10.21
N ALA A 44 -0.17 -0.21 11.48
CA ALA A 44 -0.79 -1.08 12.48
C ALA A 44 -2.30 -0.80 12.66
N LEU A 45 -2.70 0.48 12.62
CA LEU A 45 -4.11 0.87 12.66
C LEU A 45 -4.85 0.51 11.37
N HIS A 46 -4.17 0.62 10.22
CA HIS A 46 -4.76 0.35 8.92
C HIS A 46 -5.02 -1.14 8.68
N ILE A 47 -4.02 -2.00 8.95
CA ILE A 47 -4.09 -3.43 8.61
C ILE A 47 -5.08 -4.23 9.45
N VAL A 48 -5.64 -3.67 10.51
CA VAL A 48 -6.78 -4.24 11.24
C VAL A 48 -7.84 -4.74 10.27
N GLY A 49 -8.14 -3.98 9.22
CA GLY A 49 -9.11 -4.33 8.20
C GLY A 49 -8.82 -5.61 7.40
N TYR A 50 -7.59 -6.13 7.47
CA TYR A 50 -7.21 -7.36 6.77
C TYR A 50 -7.27 -8.60 7.65
N PHE A 51 -7.31 -8.45 8.96
CA PHE A 51 -7.18 -9.56 9.91
C PHE A 51 -8.34 -9.66 10.90
N ALA A 52 -9.13 -8.60 11.05
CA ALA A 52 -10.25 -8.60 11.97
C ALA A 52 -11.40 -9.49 11.48
N GLU A 53 -11.98 -10.24 12.42
CA GLU A 53 -13.16 -11.06 12.13
C GLU A 53 -14.35 -10.20 11.73
N GLU A 54 -14.50 -9.03 12.32
CA GLU A 54 -15.59 -8.08 12.06
C GLU A 54 -15.62 -7.64 10.58
N THR A 55 -14.46 -7.44 9.96
CA THR A 55 -14.40 -7.12 8.53
C THR A 55 -14.79 -8.30 7.67
N THR A 56 -14.35 -9.50 8.04
CA THR A 56 -14.74 -10.73 7.35
C THR A 56 -16.25 -10.93 7.43
N GLN A 57 -16.86 -10.78 8.61
CA GLN A 57 -18.30 -10.91 8.80
C GLN A 57 -19.09 -9.84 8.02
N ALA A 58 -18.57 -8.61 8.00
CA ALA A 58 -19.19 -7.53 7.22
C ALA A 58 -19.22 -7.83 5.71
N TYR A 59 -18.15 -8.43 5.16
CA TYR A 59 -18.11 -8.85 3.75
C TYR A 59 -19.01 -10.05 3.47
N LEU A 60 -19.05 -11.05 4.35
CA LEU A 60 -19.97 -12.17 4.23
C LEU A 60 -21.42 -11.70 4.26
N GLY A 61 -21.75 -10.72 5.11
CA GLY A 61 -23.08 -10.14 5.24
C GLY A 61 -23.62 -9.44 3.98
N ILE A 62 -22.75 -9.06 3.05
CA ILE A 62 -23.12 -8.52 1.74
C ILE A 62 -22.95 -9.51 0.58
N GLY A 63 -22.71 -10.80 0.90
CA GLY A 63 -22.64 -11.89 -0.06
C GLY A 63 -21.27 -12.20 -0.63
N LEU A 64 -20.19 -11.55 -0.19
CA LEU A 64 -18.82 -11.95 -0.57
C LEU A 64 -18.48 -13.27 0.10
N THR A 65 -18.06 -14.26 -0.68
CA THR A 65 -18.10 -15.67 -0.25
C THR A 65 -16.88 -16.17 0.50
N ASP A 66 -15.76 -15.44 0.41
CA ASP A 66 -14.50 -15.88 1.01
C ASP A 66 -13.57 -14.70 1.31
N TYR A 67 -12.54 -14.98 2.12
CA TYR A 67 -11.54 -13.98 2.52
C TYR A 67 -10.82 -13.32 1.32
N GLY A 68 -10.43 -14.10 0.31
CA GLY A 68 -9.73 -13.57 -0.86
C GLY A 68 -10.59 -12.60 -1.63
N MET A 69 -11.88 -12.92 -1.81
CA MET A 69 -12.86 -12.04 -2.44
C MET A 69 -13.04 -10.75 -1.64
N GLY A 70 -13.25 -10.86 -0.32
CA GLY A 70 -13.35 -9.70 0.57
C GLY A 70 -12.12 -8.80 0.51
N TYR A 71 -10.91 -9.39 0.52
CA TYR A 71 -9.65 -8.67 0.47
C TYR A 71 -9.49 -7.87 -0.85
N PHE A 72 -9.63 -8.55 -2.00
CA PHE A 72 -9.42 -7.87 -3.29
C PHE A 72 -10.54 -6.88 -3.59
N ALA A 73 -11.79 -7.25 -3.37
CA ALA A 73 -12.93 -6.37 -3.64
C ALA A 73 -12.89 -5.12 -2.77
N SER A 74 -12.67 -5.26 -1.46
CA SER A 74 -12.67 -4.11 -0.55
C SER A 74 -11.53 -3.10 -0.81
N ARG A 75 -10.36 -3.57 -1.27
CA ARG A 75 -9.26 -2.69 -1.65
C ARG A 75 -9.47 -2.04 -3.00
N SER A 76 -10.16 -2.72 -3.92
CA SER A 76 -10.39 -2.23 -5.29
C SER A 76 -11.64 -1.37 -5.39
N ALA A 77 -12.60 -1.49 -4.47
CA ALA A 77 -13.92 -0.84 -4.55
C ALA A 77 -13.83 0.69 -4.72
N ALA A 78 -12.82 1.32 -4.12
CA ALA A 78 -12.58 2.76 -4.32
C ALA A 78 -12.33 3.14 -5.79
N MET A 79 -11.83 2.22 -6.61
CA MET A 79 -11.64 2.42 -8.06
C MET A 79 -12.89 2.10 -8.89
N GLY A 80 -14.00 1.73 -8.25
CA GLY A 80 -15.18 1.20 -8.90
C GLY A 80 -15.05 -0.29 -9.29
N PRO A 81 -15.94 -0.82 -10.16
CA PRO A 81 -15.95 -2.23 -10.54
C PRO A 81 -14.89 -2.54 -11.60
N VAL A 82 -13.63 -2.25 -11.27
CA VAL A 82 -12.49 -2.42 -12.18
C VAL A 82 -12.28 -3.88 -12.55
N ARG A 83 -11.74 -4.10 -13.75
CA ARG A 83 -11.36 -5.44 -14.21
C ARG A 83 -10.15 -5.98 -13.43
N PRO A 84 -10.01 -7.33 -13.33
CA PRO A 84 -8.90 -7.96 -12.61
C PRO A 84 -7.52 -7.49 -13.07
N GLU A 85 -7.35 -7.17 -14.35
CA GLU A 85 -6.07 -6.71 -14.90
C GLU A 85 -5.65 -5.37 -14.29
N VAL A 86 -6.61 -4.46 -14.05
CA VAL A 86 -6.34 -3.17 -13.41
C VAL A 86 -5.92 -3.38 -11.96
N THR A 87 -6.62 -4.23 -11.23
CA THR A 87 -6.26 -4.58 -9.84
C THR A 87 -4.90 -5.27 -9.77
N THR A 88 -4.60 -6.21 -10.68
CA THR A 88 -3.31 -6.88 -10.73
C THR A 88 -2.18 -5.87 -10.97
N ALA A 89 -2.35 -4.95 -11.89
CA ALA A 89 -1.38 -3.90 -12.16
C ALA A 89 -1.18 -2.96 -10.97
N THR A 90 -2.27 -2.58 -10.30
CA THR A 90 -2.25 -1.65 -9.15
C THR A 90 -1.71 -2.30 -7.87
N PHE A 91 -1.97 -3.61 -7.65
CA PHE A 91 -1.49 -4.31 -6.46
C PHE A 91 -0.14 -4.99 -6.65
N TYR A 92 0.33 -5.10 -7.85
CA TYR A 92 1.64 -5.56 -8.31
C TYR A 92 2.03 -6.99 -7.90
N VAL A 93 2.12 -7.27 -6.60
CA VAL A 93 2.71 -8.50 -6.04
C VAL A 93 1.83 -9.74 -6.12
N PHE A 94 0.59 -9.62 -6.57
CA PHE A 94 -0.33 -10.76 -6.68
C PHE A 94 -0.35 -11.33 -8.10
N SER A 95 -0.43 -12.67 -8.20
CA SER A 95 -0.56 -13.30 -9.51
C SER A 95 -1.91 -12.98 -10.17
N ALA A 96 -1.92 -12.76 -11.48
CA ALA A 96 -3.13 -12.45 -12.22
C ALA A 96 -4.22 -13.52 -12.07
N PRO A 97 -3.93 -14.84 -12.10
CA PRO A 97 -4.95 -15.87 -11.88
C PRO A 97 -5.63 -15.78 -10.51
N LEU A 98 -4.88 -15.43 -9.45
CA LEU A 98 -5.45 -15.29 -8.11
C LEU A 98 -6.47 -14.15 -8.07
N VAL A 99 -6.16 -12.99 -8.64
CA VAL A 99 -7.06 -11.83 -8.70
C VAL A 99 -8.27 -12.14 -9.58
N ALA A 100 -8.04 -12.72 -10.77
CA ALA A 100 -9.09 -13.06 -11.73
C ALA A 100 -10.08 -14.11 -11.22
N ALA A 101 -9.68 -14.95 -10.27
CA ALA A 101 -10.57 -15.95 -9.68
C ALA A 101 -11.71 -15.34 -8.85
N VAL A 102 -11.54 -14.13 -8.35
CA VAL A 102 -12.47 -13.55 -7.36
C VAL A 102 -13.14 -12.25 -7.81
N LEU A 103 -12.42 -11.32 -8.45
CA LEU A 103 -12.94 -9.97 -8.69
C LEU A 103 -14.13 -9.88 -9.65
N PRO A 104 -14.17 -10.55 -10.81
CA PRO A 104 -15.34 -10.44 -11.68
C PRO A 104 -16.62 -10.87 -10.98
N ARG A 105 -16.53 -11.88 -10.10
CA ARG A 105 -17.66 -12.40 -9.33
C ARG A 105 -18.08 -11.46 -8.22
N ALA A 106 -17.13 -10.81 -7.55
CA ALA A 106 -17.42 -9.90 -6.46
C ALA A 106 -18.36 -8.77 -6.88
N TRP A 107 -18.14 -8.17 -8.05
CA TRP A 107 -18.97 -7.10 -8.60
C TRP A 107 -20.39 -7.52 -8.98
N GLY A 108 -20.63 -8.82 -9.12
CA GLY A 108 -21.96 -9.38 -9.32
C GLY A 108 -22.73 -9.68 -8.02
N LEU A 109 -22.02 -9.67 -6.88
CA LEU A 109 -22.61 -9.96 -5.56
C LEU A 109 -22.91 -8.68 -4.77
N ALA A 110 -22.07 -7.67 -4.86
CA ALA A 110 -22.24 -6.39 -4.18
C ALA A 110 -21.68 -5.25 -5.02
N SER A 111 -22.28 -4.05 -4.92
CA SER A 111 -21.75 -2.86 -5.56
C SER A 111 -20.45 -2.40 -4.88
N PRO A 112 -19.58 -1.64 -5.57
CA PRO A 112 -18.42 -1.02 -4.94
C PRO A 112 -18.77 -0.19 -3.70
N GLU A 113 -19.88 0.52 -3.74
CA GLU A 113 -20.39 1.35 -2.63
C GLU A 113 -20.77 0.48 -1.43
N ASP A 114 -21.53 -0.60 -1.63
CA ASP A 114 -21.89 -1.55 -0.56
C ASP A 114 -20.63 -2.19 0.08
N ILE A 115 -19.62 -2.46 -0.74
CA ILE A 115 -18.34 -3.04 -0.27
C ILE A 115 -17.55 -2.02 0.55
N VAL A 116 -17.48 -0.75 0.14
CA VAL A 116 -16.86 0.33 0.92
C VAL A 116 -17.57 0.49 2.26
N ASP A 117 -18.90 0.53 2.25
CA ASP A 117 -19.69 0.65 3.46
C ASP A 117 -19.52 -0.55 4.40
N ALA A 118 -19.50 -1.77 3.88
CA ALA A 118 -19.23 -2.97 4.67
C ALA A 118 -17.81 -2.93 5.27
N ARG A 119 -16.83 -2.48 4.50
CA ARG A 119 -15.46 -2.26 4.97
C ARG A 119 -15.42 -1.30 6.14
N LEU A 120 -16.06 -0.13 6.03
CA LEU A 120 -16.09 0.87 7.10
C LEU A 120 -16.77 0.33 8.36
N ARG A 121 -17.92 -0.35 8.23
CA ARG A 121 -18.60 -0.98 9.38
C ARG A 121 -17.71 -2.01 10.09
N GLY A 122 -17.07 -2.90 9.34
CA GLY A 122 -16.17 -3.91 9.90
C GLY A 122 -14.94 -3.31 10.58
N ILE A 123 -14.37 -2.27 9.97
CA ILE A 123 -13.23 -1.52 10.53
C ILE A 123 -13.63 -0.79 11.82
N GLU A 124 -14.75 -0.12 11.83
CA GLU A 124 -15.22 0.58 13.05
C GLU A 124 -15.38 -0.39 14.21
N ALA A 125 -16.06 -1.50 13.98
CA ALA A 125 -16.26 -2.53 15.01
C ALA A 125 -14.93 -3.10 15.52
N ALA A 126 -14.00 -3.40 14.61
CA ALA A 126 -12.69 -3.94 14.97
C ALA A 126 -11.82 -2.94 15.74
N LEU A 127 -11.76 -1.67 15.29
CA LEU A 127 -11.00 -0.62 15.97
C LEU A 127 -11.59 -0.31 17.34
N ARG A 128 -12.92 -0.25 17.49
CA ARG A 128 -13.56 -0.06 18.78
C ARG A 128 -13.26 -1.20 19.74
N ARG A 129 -13.30 -2.45 19.28
CA ARG A 129 -12.90 -3.59 20.11
C ARG A 129 -11.42 -3.52 20.50
N GLY A 130 -10.55 -3.13 19.57
CA GLY A 130 -9.11 -3.09 19.81
C GLY A 130 -8.65 -1.93 20.69
N LEU A 131 -9.26 -0.76 20.55
CA LEU A 131 -8.90 0.46 21.28
C LEU A 131 -9.69 0.67 22.58
N GLY A 132 -10.87 0.02 22.72
CA GLY A 132 -11.75 0.27 23.85
C GLY A 132 -12.17 1.74 23.93
N ASP A 133 -12.15 2.31 25.14
CA ASP A 133 -12.54 3.71 25.38
C ASP A 133 -11.66 4.73 24.61
N ALA A 134 -10.43 4.35 24.24
CA ALA A 134 -9.57 5.22 23.45
C ALA A 134 -10.11 5.48 22.03
N ALA A 135 -11.05 4.68 21.52
CA ALA A 135 -11.65 4.86 20.21
C ALA A 135 -12.38 6.21 20.06
N ASP A 136 -12.94 6.75 21.15
CA ASP A 136 -13.67 8.02 21.18
C ASP A 136 -12.90 9.15 21.89
N SER A 137 -11.59 8.97 22.06
CA SER A 137 -10.75 9.93 22.77
C SER A 137 -10.46 11.19 21.95
N ALA A 138 -10.07 12.27 22.64
CA ALA A 138 -9.63 13.51 22.00
C ALA A 138 -8.35 13.30 21.18
N GLU A 139 -7.51 12.36 21.58
CA GLU A 139 -6.29 11.98 20.86
C GLU A 139 -6.58 11.38 19.48
N VAL A 140 -7.62 10.55 19.38
CA VAL A 140 -8.08 10.01 18.08
C VAL A 140 -8.65 11.14 17.20
N ALA A 141 -9.40 12.07 17.78
CA ALA A 141 -9.93 13.22 17.04
C ALA A 141 -8.80 14.13 16.53
N GLU A 142 -7.83 14.45 17.37
CA GLU A 142 -6.66 15.26 16.99
C GLU A 142 -5.81 14.53 15.91
N ALA A 143 -5.59 13.23 16.06
CA ALA A 143 -4.87 12.45 15.05
C ALA A 143 -5.60 12.44 13.69
N ALA A 144 -6.94 12.38 13.70
CA ALA A 144 -7.76 12.47 12.49
C ALA A 144 -7.61 13.83 11.79
N GLU A 145 -7.64 14.91 12.56
CA GLU A 145 -7.42 16.27 12.03
C GLU A 145 -6.04 16.42 11.40
N LEU A 146 -4.98 16.00 12.09
CA LEU A 146 -3.61 16.08 11.58
C LEU A 146 -3.41 15.21 10.33
N ALA A 147 -3.91 13.97 10.33
CA ALA A 147 -3.84 13.11 9.17
C ALA A 147 -4.64 13.67 7.99
N GLY A 148 -5.82 14.26 8.25
CA GLY A 148 -6.61 14.95 7.24
C GLY A 148 -5.90 16.18 6.66
N GLN A 149 -5.23 16.99 7.49
CA GLN A 149 -4.42 18.13 7.04
C GLN A 149 -3.31 17.72 6.08
N ALA A 150 -2.67 16.57 6.31
CA ALA A 150 -1.65 16.04 5.42
C ALA A 150 -2.18 15.74 4.00
N LEU A 151 -3.49 15.53 3.84
CA LEU A 151 -4.12 15.22 2.55
C LEU A 151 -4.58 16.46 1.76
N VAL A 152 -4.64 17.62 2.37
CA VAL A 152 -5.15 18.83 1.71
C VAL A 152 -4.30 19.18 0.48
N GLY A 153 -4.93 19.19 -0.72
CA GLY A 153 -4.24 19.48 -1.98
C GLY A 153 -3.14 18.48 -2.35
N LEU A 154 -3.30 17.21 -1.94
CA LEU A 154 -2.37 16.15 -2.27
C LEU A 154 -2.45 15.81 -3.77
N GLU A 155 -1.34 15.95 -4.46
CA GLU A 155 -1.21 15.57 -5.87
C GLU A 155 -1.14 14.04 -6.02
N THR A 156 -2.05 13.49 -6.81
CA THR A 156 -2.18 12.04 -6.98
C THR A 156 -1.87 11.54 -8.40
N ALA A 157 -1.31 12.38 -9.26
CA ALA A 157 -0.87 11.96 -10.60
C ALA A 157 0.10 10.77 -10.48
N GLY A 158 -0.15 9.70 -11.26
CA GLY A 158 0.63 8.46 -11.18
C GLY A 158 0.34 7.60 -9.93
N ARG A 159 -0.71 7.91 -9.16
CA ARG A 159 -1.06 7.22 -7.90
C ARG A 159 -2.52 6.78 -7.90
N PRO A 160 -2.87 5.74 -8.67
CA PRO A 160 -4.26 5.37 -8.93
C PRO A 160 -5.01 4.95 -7.67
N LEU A 161 -4.39 4.22 -6.76
CA LEU A 161 -5.07 3.72 -5.57
C LEU A 161 -5.23 4.83 -4.52
N ALA A 162 -4.22 5.66 -4.34
CA ALA A 162 -4.34 6.83 -3.47
C ALA A 162 -5.40 7.81 -3.98
N ALA A 163 -5.43 8.08 -5.30
CA ALA A 163 -6.43 8.95 -5.92
C ALA A 163 -7.86 8.40 -5.70
N ALA A 164 -8.04 7.10 -5.91
CA ALA A 164 -9.34 6.46 -5.71
C ALA A 164 -9.84 6.59 -4.27
N HIS A 165 -8.98 6.33 -3.28
CA HIS A 165 -9.35 6.48 -1.87
C HIS A 165 -9.55 7.93 -1.46
N LEU A 166 -8.75 8.87 -1.97
CA LEU A 166 -8.90 10.31 -1.69
C LEU A 166 -10.24 10.85 -2.23
N GLY A 167 -10.76 10.26 -3.32
CA GLY A 167 -12.04 10.62 -3.91
C GLY A 167 -13.27 10.11 -3.15
N LEU A 168 -13.12 9.23 -2.17
CA LEU A 168 -14.24 8.76 -1.36
C LEU A 168 -14.66 9.83 -0.33
N PRO A 169 -15.96 9.86 0.05
CA PRO A 169 -16.41 10.72 1.13
C PRO A 169 -15.66 10.47 2.44
N VAL A 170 -15.24 11.52 3.12
CA VAL A 170 -14.62 11.41 4.44
C VAL A 170 -15.68 10.99 5.47
N PRO A 171 -15.49 9.90 6.23
CA PRO A 171 -16.43 9.49 7.27
C PRO A 171 -16.60 10.55 8.35
N SER A 172 -17.80 10.62 8.94
CA SER A 172 -18.18 11.66 9.90
C SER A 172 -17.61 11.44 11.31
N THR A 173 -17.27 10.19 11.69
CA THR A 173 -16.69 9.91 13.01
C THR A 173 -15.17 10.09 12.99
N PRO A 174 -14.56 10.68 14.04
CA PRO A 174 -13.11 10.87 14.09
C PRO A 174 -12.33 9.57 13.87
N LEU A 175 -12.77 8.46 14.46
CA LEU A 175 -12.12 7.15 14.32
C LEU A 175 -12.04 6.69 12.86
N LEU A 176 -13.16 6.75 12.15
CA LEU A 176 -13.19 6.36 10.74
C LEU A 176 -12.55 7.41 9.84
N ALA A 177 -12.62 8.69 10.16
CA ALA A 177 -11.90 9.75 9.46
C ALA A 177 -10.38 9.55 9.55
N LEU A 178 -9.88 9.20 10.75
CA LEU A 178 -8.48 8.83 10.96
C LEU A 178 -8.10 7.63 10.08
N TRP A 179 -8.88 6.55 10.16
CA TRP A 179 -8.60 5.34 9.39
C TRP A 179 -8.64 5.59 7.86
N HIS A 180 -9.58 6.41 7.39
CA HIS A 180 -9.66 6.82 5.99
C HIS A 180 -8.41 7.62 5.56
N ALA A 181 -8.01 8.61 6.35
CA ALA A 181 -6.82 9.40 6.06
C ALA A 181 -5.54 8.51 6.04
N ILE A 182 -5.41 7.60 7.00
CA ILE A 182 -4.32 6.61 7.02
C ILE A 182 -4.35 5.74 5.76
N THR A 183 -5.54 5.34 5.29
CA THR A 183 -5.67 4.56 4.06
C THR A 183 -5.11 5.33 2.85
N VAL A 184 -5.48 6.59 2.68
CA VAL A 184 -4.95 7.43 1.58
C VAL A 184 -3.43 7.58 1.69
N LEU A 185 -2.89 7.89 2.88
CA LEU A 185 -1.45 8.03 3.11
C LEU A 185 -0.68 6.74 2.81
N ARG A 186 -1.25 5.61 3.21
CA ARG A 186 -0.69 4.28 2.95
C ARG A 186 -0.67 3.96 1.46
N GLU A 187 -1.78 4.15 0.77
CA GLU A 187 -1.84 3.87 -0.67
C GLU A 187 -1.01 4.89 -1.46
N TYR A 188 -0.87 6.12 -0.98
CA TYR A 188 0.05 7.10 -1.56
C TYR A 188 1.52 6.63 -1.50
N ARG A 189 1.93 6.08 -0.35
CA ARG A 189 3.24 5.44 -0.21
C ARG A 189 3.34 4.18 -1.07
N GLY A 190 2.28 3.36 -1.10
CA GLY A 190 2.21 2.12 -1.87
C GLY A 190 2.40 2.35 -3.37
N ASP A 191 1.65 3.27 -3.97
CA ASP A 191 1.80 3.63 -5.38
C ASP A 191 3.23 4.12 -5.69
N GLY A 192 3.82 4.92 -4.80
CA GLY A 192 5.22 5.35 -4.91
C GLY A 192 6.23 4.20 -4.81
N HIS A 193 5.95 3.22 -3.95
CA HIS A 193 6.78 2.01 -3.82
C HIS A 193 6.76 1.18 -5.10
N LEU A 194 5.59 1.02 -5.73
CA LEU A 194 5.49 0.30 -7.00
C LEU A 194 6.31 0.97 -8.10
N ALA A 195 6.26 2.30 -8.19
CA ALA A 195 7.10 3.03 -9.13
C ALA A 195 8.59 2.80 -8.87
N ALA A 196 9.02 2.79 -7.60
CA ALA A 196 10.41 2.49 -7.23
C ALA A 196 10.83 1.06 -7.60
N LEU A 197 9.96 0.06 -7.42
CA LEU A 197 10.21 -1.34 -7.82
C LEU A 197 10.36 -1.46 -9.33
N VAL A 198 9.47 -0.84 -10.11
CA VAL A 198 9.52 -0.84 -11.59
C VAL A 198 10.82 -0.19 -12.07
N LEU A 199 11.20 0.96 -11.52
CA LEU A 199 12.47 1.65 -11.86
C LEU A 199 13.71 0.85 -11.47
N ALA A 200 13.63 0.00 -10.43
CA ALA A 200 14.71 -0.91 -10.05
C ALA A 200 14.75 -2.18 -10.92
N GLY A 201 13.84 -2.34 -11.88
CA GLY A 201 13.72 -3.52 -12.73
C GLY A 201 13.41 -4.79 -11.95
N LEU A 202 12.66 -4.67 -10.84
CA LEU A 202 12.21 -5.81 -10.04
C LEU A 202 10.78 -6.19 -10.45
N ASP A 203 10.61 -7.39 -11.00
CA ASP A 203 9.29 -7.91 -11.31
C ASP A 203 8.49 -8.27 -10.03
N PRO A 204 7.17 -8.59 -10.13
CA PRO A 204 6.36 -8.92 -8.97
C PRO A 204 6.92 -10.04 -8.08
N VAL A 205 7.49 -11.09 -8.66
CA VAL A 205 8.08 -12.20 -7.89
C VAL A 205 9.42 -11.80 -7.30
N GLU A 206 10.27 -11.12 -8.06
CA GLU A 206 11.55 -10.61 -7.60
C GLU A 206 11.39 -9.63 -6.43
N SER A 207 10.37 -8.77 -6.47
CA SER A 207 10.05 -7.86 -5.36
C SER A 207 9.69 -8.62 -4.08
N LEU A 208 8.94 -9.73 -4.18
CA LEU A 208 8.62 -10.61 -3.05
C LEU A 208 9.85 -11.36 -2.53
N VAL A 209 10.68 -11.87 -3.45
CA VAL A 209 11.93 -12.56 -3.07
C VAL A 209 12.87 -11.61 -2.33
N THR A 210 13.05 -10.38 -2.83
CA THR A 210 13.87 -9.35 -2.15
C THR A 210 13.26 -8.94 -0.80
N ALA A 211 11.93 -8.90 -0.67
CA ALA A 211 11.28 -8.66 0.62
C ALA A 211 11.60 -9.77 1.63
N VAL A 212 11.64 -11.04 1.20
CA VAL A 212 12.02 -12.18 2.06
C VAL A 212 13.51 -12.13 2.42
N ALA A 213 14.40 -11.83 1.48
CA ALA A 213 15.82 -11.66 1.75
C ALA A 213 16.09 -10.54 2.77
N GLY A 214 15.23 -9.51 2.79
CA GLY A 214 15.24 -8.44 3.79
C GLY A 214 14.53 -8.76 5.12
N GLY A 215 14.25 -10.05 5.40
CA GLY A 215 13.64 -10.49 6.66
C GLY A 215 12.11 -10.55 6.65
N GLY A 216 11.48 -10.38 5.50
CA GLY A 216 10.03 -10.48 5.37
C GLY A 216 9.47 -11.88 5.61
N PRO A 217 8.18 -12.04 5.91
CA PRO A 217 7.56 -13.29 6.33
C PRO A 217 7.37 -14.28 5.16
N ALA A 218 8.40 -15.05 4.83
CA ALA A 218 8.46 -15.93 3.67
C ALA A 218 7.23 -16.84 3.53
N LYS A 219 6.85 -17.56 4.61
CA LYS A 219 5.69 -18.48 4.60
C LYS A 219 4.41 -17.75 4.21
N PHE A 220 4.18 -16.58 4.78
CA PHE A 220 2.97 -15.78 4.49
C PHE A 220 2.96 -15.27 3.05
N LEU A 221 4.07 -14.71 2.58
CA LEU A 221 4.16 -14.18 1.21
C LEU A 221 3.96 -15.29 0.17
N LYS A 222 4.62 -16.44 0.35
CA LYS A 222 4.47 -17.59 -0.55
C LYS A 222 3.05 -18.15 -0.58
N SER A 223 2.34 -18.20 0.56
CA SER A 223 1.00 -18.77 0.63
C SER A 223 -0.13 -17.84 0.18
N THR A 224 0.12 -16.54 0.06
CA THR A 224 -0.97 -15.55 -0.14
C THR A 224 -0.86 -14.75 -1.44
N ARG A 225 0.22 -14.87 -2.20
CA ARG A 225 0.41 -14.08 -3.43
C ARG A 225 0.10 -14.83 -4.73
N GLY A 226 -0.20 -16.13 -4.63
CA GLY A 226 -0.67 -16.96 -5.74
C GLY A 226 0.41 -17.34 -6.75
N TRP A 227 1.69 -17.23 -6.40
CA TRP A 227 2.80 -17.67 -7.25
C TRP A 227 3.16 -19.12 -6.94
N SER A 228 3.42 -19.93 -7.98
CA SER A 228 3.85 -21.30 -7.80
C SER A 228 5.28 -21.39 -7.24
N PRO A 229 5.65 -22.54 -6.63
CA PRO A 229 7.03 -22.78 -6.20
C PRO A 229 8.05 -22.60 -7.35
N GLU A 230 7.70 -23.01 -8.57
CA GLU A 230 8.56 -22.90 -9.76
C GLU A 230 8.76 -21.44 -10.16
N GLN A 231 7.69 -20.64 -10.14
CA GLN A 231 7.76 -19.20 -10.43
C GLN A 231 8.61 -18.48 -9.37
N TRP A 232 8.46 -18.88 -8.11
CA TRP A 232 9.27 -18.35 -7.03
C TRP A 232 10.77 -18.69 -7.22
N ALA A 233 11.08 -19.95 -7.51
CA ALA A 233 12.45 -20.40 -7.78
C ALA A 233 13.06 -19.72 -9.01
N ALA A 234 12.27 -19.50 -10.05
CA ALA A 234 12.69 -18.73 -11.23
C ALA A 234 13.02 -17.28 -10.88
N GLY A 235 12.25 -16.63 -10.02
CA GLY A 235 12.55 -15.28 -9.50
C GLY A 235 13.88 -15.23 -8.73
N GLN A 236 14.11 -16.21 -7.85
CA GLN A 236 15.39 -16.34 -7.13
C GLN A 236 16.56 -16.50 -8.10
N THR A 237 16.41 -17.36 -9.12
CA THR A 237 17.44 -17.58 -10.12
C THR A 237 17.77 -16.32 -10.92
N ARG A 238 16.75 -15.54 -11.33
CA ARG A 238 16.97 -14.25 -12.01
C ARG A 238 17.75 -13.26 -11.14
N LEU A 239 17.41 -13.16 -9.86
CA LEU A 239 18.11 -12.27 -8.93
C LEU A 239 19.57 -12.71 -8.68
N ARG A 240 19.84 -14.05 -8.59
CA ARG A 240 21.22 -14.56 -8.52
C ARG A 240 22.01 -14.25 -9.79
N ASN A 241 21.42 -14.47 -10.96
CA ASN A 241 22.06 -14.15 -12.25
C ASN A 241 22.36 -12.66 -12.40
N ARG A 242 21.62 -11.79 -11.73
CA ARG A 242 21.87 -10.34 -11.65
C ARG A 242 22.90 -9.99 -10.55
N GLY A 243 23.41 -10.97 -9.81
CA GLY A 243 24.32 -10.75 -8.70
C GLY A 243 23.71 -10.04 -7.49
N LEU A 244 22.36 -10.03 -7.37
CA LEU A 244 21.66 -9.39 -6.26
C LEU A 244 21.45 -10.32 -5.06
N LEU A 245 21.44 -11.64 -5.29
CA LEU A 245 21.42 -12.66 -4.25
C LEU A 245 22.58 -13.62 -4.42
N ASP A 246 23.03 -14.20 -3.33
CA ASP A 246 23.98 -15.33 -3.29
C ASP A 246 23.25 -16.68 -3.44
N ASP A 247 23.99 -17.78 -3.34
CA ASP A 247 23.46 -19.14 -3.48
C ASP A 247 22.47 -19.51 -2.36
N ASP A 248 22.60 -18.90 -1.18
CA ASP A 248 21.70 -19.07 -0.03
C ASP A 248 20.47 -18.18 -0.09
N ASN A 249 20.30 -17.39 -1.17
CA ASN A 249 19.28 -16.37 -1.37
C ASN A 249 19.33 -15.22 -0.34
N SER A 250 20.50 -14.96 0.23
CA SER A 250 20.78 -13.75 1.01
C SER A 250 21.21 -12.61 0.07
N PHE A 251 21.07 -11.36 0.51
CA PHE A 251 21.54 -10.25 -0.29
C PHE A 251 23.06 -10.23 -0.41
N THR A 252 23.53 -9.99 -1.63
CA THR A 252 24.89 -9.48 -1.87
C THR A 252 24.94 -7.98 -1.53
N ASP A 253 26.13 -7.37 -1.55
CA ASP A 253 26.28 -5.91 -1.41
C ASP A 253 25.49 -5.15 -2.49
N ALA A 254 25.52 -5.65 -3.74
CA ALA A 254 24.72 -5.10 -4.83
C ALA A 254 23.21 -5.23 -4.56
N GLY A 255 22.77 -6.36 -4.03
CA GLY A 255 21.38 -6.59 -3.64
C GLY A 255 20.93 -5.66 -2.52
N GLN A 256 21.77 -5.46 -1.52
CA GLN A 256 21.50 -4.50 -0.43
C GLN A 256 21.42 -3.07 -0.96
N ALA A 257 22.29 -2.67 -1.87
CA ALA A 257 22.28 -1.35 -2.50
C ALA A 257 20.99 -1.12 -3.30
N VAL A 258 20.55 -2.08 -4.12
CA VAL A 258 19.28 -2.01 -4.85
C VAL A 258 18.10 -1.91 -3.87
N ARG A 259 18.08 -2.74 -2.81
CA ARG A 259 17.03 -2.67 -1.78
C ARG A 259 17.01 -1.32 -1.08
N GLY A 260 18.18 -0.81 -0.69
CA GLY A 260 18.31 0.52 -0.09
C GLY A 260 17.80 1.64 -0.99
N THR A 261 18.12 1.57 -2.29
CA THR A 261 17.62 2.52 -3.29
C THR A 261 16.09 2.48 -3.41
N VAL A 262 15.48 1.30 -3.45
CA VAL A 262 14.01 1.15 -3.50
C VAL A 262 13.37 1.77 -2.26
N GLU A 263 13.89 1.49 -1.06
CA GLU A 263 13.35 2.07 0.18
C GLU A 263 13.52 3.60 0.21
N HIS A 264 14.67 4.10 -0.18
CA HIS A 264 14.95 5.55 -0.22
C HIS A 264 13.99 6.25 -1.20
N ARG A 265 13.84 5.73 -2.42
CA ARG A 265 12.89 6.27 -3.40
C ARG A 265 11.44 6.18 -2.94
N THR A 266 11.07 5.13 -2.24
CA THR A 266 9.75 4.96 -1.63
C THR A 266 9.48 6.05 -0.59
N ASP A 267 10.45 6.31 0.29
CA ASP A 267 10.32 7.34 1.33
C ASP A 267 10.23 8.73 0.73
N ALA A 268 11.08 9.04 -0.25
CA ALA A 268 11.07 10.31 -0.98
C ALA A 268 9.74 10.51 -1.74
N ALA A 269 9.26 9.46 -2.42
CA ALA A 269 7.98 9.50 -3.11
C ALA A 269 6.78 9.69 -2.14
N ALA A 270 6.92 9.34 -0.88
CA ALA A 270 5.89 9.49 0.15
C ALA A 270 6.02 10.76 0.99
N ALA A 271 6.97 11.66 0.70
CA ALA A 271 7.28 12.82 1.53
C ALA A 271 6.25 13.97 1.45
N ALA A 272 5.53 14.11 0.33
CA ALA A 272 4.68 15.27 0.07
C ALA A 272 3.59 15.53 1.13
N PRO A 273 2.82 14.53 1.62
CA PRO A 273 1.85 14.74 2.69
C PRO A 273 2.49 15.30 3.97
N TRP A 274 3.67 14.80 4.31
CA TRP A 274 4.39 15.16 5.52
C TRP A 274 5.02 16.55 5.44
N ARG A 275 5.48 16.95 4.25
CA ARG A 275 5.93 18.30 3.99
C ARG A 275 4.79 19.31 4.17
N ARG A 276 3.58 18.95 3.76
CA ARG A 276 2.38 19.77 3.98
C ARG A 276 2.03 19.91 5.46
N LEU A 277 2.10 18.79 6.22
CA LEU A 277 1.81 18.79 7.64
C LEU A 277 2.86 19.57 8.46
N GLY A 278 4.10 19.63 7.97
CA GLY A 278 5.23 20.23 8.65
C GLY A 278 5.78 19.38 9.79
N GLU A 279 7.01 19.67 10.22
CA GLU A 279 7.67 18.88 11.28
C GLU A 279 6.90 18.87 12.61
N PRO A 280 6.33 19.97 13.10
CA PRO A 280 5.56 19.93 14.37
C PRO A 280 4.34 19.03 14.26
N GLY A 281 3.60 19.08 13.14
CA GLY A 281 2.44 18.23 12.91
C GLY A 281 2.83 16.76 12.77
N CYS A 282 3.92 16.44 12.07
CA CYS A 282 4.45 15.09 11.97
C CYS A 282 4.86 14.53 13.33
N ALA A 283 5.55 15.32 14.15
CA ALA A 283 5.95 14.92 15.49
C ALA A 283 4.73 14.65 16.37
N ARG A 284 3.74 15.54 16.34
CA ARG A 284 2.51 15.37 17.12
C ARG A 284 1.70 14.16 16.67
N LEU A 285 1.52 13.96 15.37
CA LEU A 285 0.83 12.76 14.86
C LEU A 285 1.54 11.47 15.25
N LEU A 286 2.88 11.45 15.24
CA LEU A 286 3.66 10.29 15.67
C LEU A 286 3.47 10.01 17.17
N GLU A 287 3.45 11.06 18.00
CA GLU A 287 3.18 10.95 19.43
C GLU A 287 1.81 10.34 19.72
N LEU A 288 0.77 10.77 18.98
CA LEU A 288 -0.59 10.24 19.09
C LEU A 288 -0.73 8.82 18.55
N ALA A 289 -0.12 8.52 17.39
CA ALA A 289 -0.27 7.24 16.73
C ALA A 289 0.42 6.07 17.47
N ARG A 290 1.57 6.31 18.12
CA ARG A 290 2.32 5.24 18.81
C ARG A 290 1.55 4.54 19.92
N PRO A 291 0.88 5.22 20.85
CA PRO A 291 0.05 4.55 21.85
C PRO A 291 -1.09 3.75 21.23
N LEU A 292 -1.81 4.33 20.26
CA LEU A 292 -2.90 3.66 19.56
C LEU A 292 -2.41 2.39 18.83
N SER A 293 -1.28 2.49 18.14
CA SER A 293 -0.64 1.35 17.47
C SER A 293 -0.28 0.23 18.45
N ARG A 294 0.32 0.57 19.61
CA ARG A 294 0.64 -0.41 20.65
C ARG A 294 -0.59 -1.08 21.24
N THR A 295 -1.66 -0.32 21.47
CA THR A 295 -2.93 -0.87 21.92
C THR A 295 -3.51 -1.86 20.91
N ILE A 296 -3.52 -1.53 19.63
CA ILE A 296 -3.95 -2.46 18.57
C ILE A 296 -3.05 -3.70 18.50
N ALA A 297 -1.72 -3.54 18.59
CA ALA A 297 -0.81 -4.68 18.59
C ALA A 297 -1.06 -5.64 19.77
N ALA A 298 -1.40 -5.10 20.93
CA ALA A 298 -1.71 -5.87 22.14
C ALA A 298 -3.13 -6.49 22.13
N SER A 299 -4.04 -6.01 21.30
CA SER A 299 -5.45 -6.44 21.28
C SER A 299 -5.70 -7.87 20.76
N GLY A 300 -4.69 -8.50 20.16
CA GLY A 300 -4.81 -9.82 19.53
C GLY A 300 -5.50 -9.84 18.17
N ILE A 301 -5.88 -8.68 17.61
CA ILE A 301 -6.45 -8.59 16.26
C ILE A 301 -5.40 -8.92 15.20
N LEU A 302 -4.19 -8.41 15.39
CA LEU A 302 -3.11 -8.64 14.44
C LEU A 302 -2.40 -9.97 14.71
N PRO A 303 -2.01 -10.71 13.66
CA PRO A 303 -1.13 -11.87 13.85
C PRO A 303 0.15 -11.50 14.60
N ALA A 304 0.61 -12.36 15.51
CA ALA A 304 1.76 -12.08 16.39
C ALA A 304 3.01 -11.58 15.63
N ARG A 305 3.25 -12.06 14.40
CA ARG A 305 4.36 -11.63 13.55
C ARG A 305 4.26 -10.18 13.06
N LEU A 306 3.07 -9.57 13.11
CA LEU A 306 2.80 -8.18 12.70
C LEU A 306 2.57 -7.28 13.92
N ALA A 307 2.41 -7.87 15.10
CA ALA A 307 2.25 -7.19 16.38
C ALA A 307 3.59 -6.93 17.10
N GLY A 308 4.73 -7.19 16.45
CA GLY A 308 6.06 -7.05 17.03
C GLY A 308 6.39 -5.61 17.48
N PRO A 309 7.33 -5.45 18.43
CA PRO A 309 7.69 -4.15 18.98
C PRO A 309 8.18 -3.21 17.87
N ASP A 310 7.77 -1.94 18.00
CA ASP A 310 8.31 -0.84 17.22
C ASP A 310 9.83 -0.79 17.49
N PRO A 311 10.70 -0.95 16.49
CA PRO A 311 12.12 -0.72 16.72
C PRO A 311 12.29 0.74 17.11
N SER A 312 12.84 0.96 18.27
CA SER A 312 13.17 2.24 18.90
C SER A 312 13.91 3.20 18.00
#